data_8769970701f9673120d6e3a01533c29a
#
_entry.id   8769970701f9673120d6e3a01533c29a
#
_cell.length_a   1.000
_cell.length_b   1.000
_cell.length_c   1.000
_cell.angle_alpha   90.00
_cell.angle_beta   90.00
_cell.angle_gamma   90.00
#
_symmetry.space_group_name_H-M   'P 1'
#
loop_
_entity.id
_entity.type
_entity.pdbx_description
1 polymer ?
#
loop_
_entity_poly.entity_id
_entity_poly.type
_entity_poly.pdbx_seq_one_letter_code
_entity_poly.pdbx_strand_id
1 'polypeptide(L)'
;MQKTLNKSYICRKLPKGVKIKIDGKLNEPIWKELRSVGPFEFPWAKKGDLRQSTVAKLCWDDDYLYLGYHANDISINAKNRGYKGSVWLDDVVEIFIDPTPKDKKYFGFELNAKGNLLDYSAEYYRKFDNKWSSPNTKTAVNITKGKYFQAEFKISFKDLGVYPKNGSKWRMCLCRCDYNKGRRGEFTLWTPNGKEKPDFHILPAFGWLVFKK
;
A
#
# COMPACT_ATOMS: atom_id res chain seq x y z
N MET A 1 -1.21 -28.47 -0.31
CA MET A 1 -1.09 -27.13 0.32
C MET A 1 0.23 -26.51 -0.12
N GLN A 2 0.21 -25.55 -1.05
CA GLN A 2 1.41 -24.77 -1.35
C GLN A 2 1.76 -23.93 -0.12
N LYS A 3 2.95 -24.15 0.45
CA LYS A 3 3.52 -23.24 1.45
C LYS A 3 3.63 -21.87 0.81
N THR A 4 2.76 -20.93 1.18
CA THR A 4 2.95 -19.52 0.88
C THR A 4 4.25 -19.10 1.56
N LEU A 5 5.33 -19.00 0.80
CA LEU A 5 6.57 -18.38 1.25
C LEU A 5 6.24 -16.91 1.53
N ASN A 6 6.07 -16.57 2.81
CA ASN A 6 5.82 -15.19 3.20
C ASN A 6 6.99 -14.33 2.72
N LYS A 7 6.76 -13.54 1.68
CA LYS A 7 7.73 -12.57 1.17
C LYS A 7 8.16 -11.62 2.29
N SER A 8 9.37 -11.11 2.21
CA SER A 8 9.88 -10.11 3.15
C SER A 8 10.51 -8.94 2.40
N TYR A 9 10.36 -7.75 2.96
CA TYR A 9 10.98 -6.52 2.49
C TYR A 9 11.80 -5.89 3.60
N ILE A 10 13.06 -5.55 3.28
CA ILE A 10 13.95 -4.81 4.20
C ILE A 10 13.68 -3.33 4.02
N CYS A 11 13.00 -2.75 4.99
CA CYS A 11 12.73 -1.32 5.06
C CYS A 11 13.92 -0.62 5.70
N ARG A 12 14.68 0.14 4.91
CA ARG A 12 15.87 0.85 5.39
C ARG A 12 15.50 2.18 6.02
N LYS A 13 16.22 2.54 7.10
CA LYS A 13 16.10 3.85 7.71
C LYS A 13 16.65 4.92 6.77
N LEU A 14 15.96 6.05 6.69
CA LEU A 14 16.44 7.22 5.98
C LEU A 14 17.76 7.72 6.59
N PRO A 15 18.77 8.07 5.77
CA PRO A 15 19.96 8.75 6.26
C PRO A 15 19.60 10.06 6.95
N LYS A 16 20.37 10.44 7.98
CA LYS A 16 20.16 11.69 8.71
C LYS A 16 20.20 12.89 7.77
N GLY A 17 19.19 13.74 7.86
CA GLY A 17 19.08 14.95 7.04
C GLY A 17 18.37 14.77 5.70
N VAL A 18 18.17 13.54 5.23
CA VAL A 18 17.37 13.27 4.04
C VAL A 18 15.90 13.53 4.35
N LYS A 19 15.23 14.26 3.46
CA LYS A 19 13.80 14.59 3.57
C LYS A 19 13.09 14.14 2.31
N ILE A 20 11.89 13.60 2.46
CA ILE A 20 10.98 13.29 1.37
C ILE A 20 9.84 14.30 1.40
N LYS A 21 9.62 14.98 0.28
CA LYS A 21 8.48 15.87 0.08
C LYS A 21 7.30 15.04 -0.41
N ILE A 22 6.20 15.09 0.30
CA ILE A 22 4.99 14.36 -0.11
C ILE A 22 4.24 15.21 -1.14
N ASP A 23 4.54 15.00 -2.42
CA ASP A 23 3.92 15.72 -3.55
C ASP A 23 3.45 14.78 -4.69
N GLY A 24 3.50 13.48 -4.45
CA GLY A 24 3.09 12.43 -5.39
C GLY A 24 4.15 12.10 -6.44
N LYS A 25 5.36 12.64 -6.34
CA LYS A 25 6.44 12.38 -7.29
C LYS A 25 7.56 11.61 -6.61
N LEU A 26 7.94 10.49 -7.17
CA LEU A 26 9.04 9.68 -6.66
C LEU A 26 10.36 10.14 -7.28
N ASN A 27 10.70 11.43 -7.12
CA ASN A 27 11.84 12.07 -7.76
C ASN A 27 13.01 12.37 -6.82
N GLU A 28 12.85 12.27 -5.50
CA GLU A 28 13.98 12.35 -4.58
C GLU A 28 14.99 11.24 -4.84
N PRO A 29 16.30 11.53 -4.71
CA PRO A 29 17.38 10.55 -4.96
C PRO A 29 17.16 9.24 -4.20
N ILE A 30 16.68 9.31 -2.96
CA ILE A 30 16.47 8.12 -2.12
C ILE A 30 15.53 7.10 -2.78
N TRP A 31 14.49 7.52 -3.49
CA TRP A 31 13.61 6.60 -4.20
C TRP A 31 14.32 5.77 -5.27
N LYS A 32 15.42 6.26 -5.86
CA LYS A 32 16.21 5.51 -6.83
C LYS A 32 17.07 4.43 -6.17
N GLU A 33 17.53 4.69 -4.95
CA GLU A 33 18.42 3.79 -4.19
C GLU A 33 17.69 2.62 -3.53
N LEU A 34 16.39 2.80 -3.23
CA LEU A 34 15.59 1.79 -2.55
C LEU A 34 15.21 0.65 -3.50
N ARG A 35 15.33 -0.58 -2.99
CA ARG A 35 14.81 -1.76 -3.68
C ARG A 35 13.31 -1.67 -3.84
N SER A 36 12.78 -2.06 -5.01
CA SER A 36 11.35 -2.13 -5.24
C SER A 36 10.73 -3.38 -4.61
N VAL A 37 9.51 -3.22 -4.13
CA VAL A 37 8.55 -4.29 -3.87
C VAL A 37 7.75 -4.51 -5.14
N GLY A 38 7.63 -5.73 -5.59
CA GLY A 38 6.89 -6.06 -6.81
C GLY A 38 7.84 -6.44 -7.97
N PRO A 39 7.35 -6.48 -9.23
CA PRO A 39 5.96 -6.15 -9.58
C PRO A 39 4.94 -6.99 -8.82
N PHE A 40 3.73 -6.41 -8.61
CA PHE A 40 2.63 -7.11 -7.94
C PHE A 40 2.13 -8.25 -8.81
N GLU A 41 1.62 -9.29 -8.16
CA GLU A 41 1.07 -10.46 -8.82
C GLU A 41 -0.41 -10.29 -9.13
N PHE A 42 -0.88 -11.02 -10.14
CA PHE A 42 -2.24 -10.97 -10.69
C PHE A 42 -2.97 -12.31 -10.45
N PRO A 43 -3.21 -12.73 -9.20
CA PRO A 43 -3.68 -14.08 -8.91
C PRO A 43 -5.11 -14.35 -9.43
N TRP A 44 -5.89 -13.31 -9.71
CA TRP A 44 -7.28 -13.42 -10.17
C TRP A 44 -7.47 -13.00 -11.63
N ALA A 45 -6.39 -12.65 -12.34
CA ALA A 45 -6.46 -12.26 -13.74
C ALA A 45 -6.81 -13.46 -14.63
N LYS A 46 -7.67 -13.22 -15.60
CA LYS A 46 -8.06 -14.17 -16.63
C LYS A 46 -7.24 -13.96 -17.92
N LYS A 47 -7.36 -14.92 -18.83
CA LYS A 47 -6.80 -14.75 -20.19
C LYS A 47 -7.46 -13.55 -20.86
N GLY A 48 -6.64 -12.60 -21.38
CA GLY A 48 -7.11 -11.39 -22.04
C GLY A 48 -7.35 -10.19 -21.12
N ASP A 49 -7.24 -10.35 -19.80
CA ASP A 49 -7.27 -9.19 -18.89
C ASP A 49 -6.05 -8.29 -19.14
N LEU A 50 -6.27 -6.98 -19.05
CA LEU A 50 -5.18 -6.00 -19.10
C LEU A 50 -4.39 -6.10 -17.79
N ARG A 51 -3.07 -6.27 -17.91
CA ARG A 51 -2.18 -6.37 -16.76
C ARG A 51 -1.30 -5.15 -16.66
N GLN A 52 -1.64 -4.24 -15.76
CA GLN A 52 -0.91 -3.01 -15.52
C GLN A 52 -0.01 -3.16 -14.30
N SER A 53 1.30 -3.08 -14.52
CA SER A 53 2.31 -3.33 -13.49
C SER A 53 2.25 -2.28 -12.37
N THR A 54 2.39 -2.72 -11.14
CA THR A 54 2.53 -1.87 -9.96
C THR A 54 3.77 -2.30 -9.17
N VAL A 55 4.54 -1.34 -8.73
CA VAL A 55 5.67 -1.52 -7.82
C VAL A 55 5.58 -0.49 -6.69
N ALA A 56 6.22 -0.80 -5.57
CA ALA A 56 6.31 0.12 -4.45
C ALA A 56 7.72 0.16 -3.87
N LYS A 57 8.04 1.21 -3.11
CA LYS A 57 9.29 1.37 -2.37
C LYS A 57 8.98 1.91 -0.99
N LEU A 58 9.73 1.43 0.03
CA LEU A 58 9.51 1.86 1.41
C LEU A 58 10.84 2.19 2.08
N CYS A 59 10.78 3.21 2.94
CA CYS A 59 11.82 3.55 3.91
C CYS A 59 11.15 4.14 5.16
N TRP A 60 11.93 4.41 6.19
CA TRP A 60 11.40 4.93 7.45
C TRP A 60 12.38 5.89 8.12
N ASP A 61 11.86 6.76 8.98
CA ASP A 61 12.63 7.54 9.93
C ASP A 61 12.13 7.27 11.38
N ASP A 62 12.44 8.12 12.33
CA ASP A 62 12.05 7.90 13.72
C ASP A 62 10.55 8.08 13.97
N ASP A 63 9.84 8.82 13.10
CA ASP A 63 8.44 9.20 13.27
C ASP A 63 7.49 8.62 12.23
N TYR A 64 8.01 8.22 11.04
CA TYR A 64 7.18 7.90 9.88
C TYR A 64 7.66 6.71 9.08
N LEU A 65 6.71 5.97 8.52
CA LEU A 65 6.92 5.07 7.40
C LEU A 65 6.59 5.83 6.11
N TYR A 66 7.54 5.85 5.17
CA TYR A 66 7.35 6.40 3.84
C TYR A 66 7.12 5.27 2.84
N LEU A 67 6.15 5.45 1.96
CA LEU A 67 5.81 4.51 0.92
C LEU A 67 5.52 5.26 -0.36
N GLY A 68 6.17 4.88 -1.46
CA GLY A 68 5.92 5.37 -2.80
C GLY A 68 5.46 4.26 -3.72
N TYR A 69 4.32 4.45 -4.39
CA TYR A 69 3.82 3.57 -5.46
C TYR A 69 4.08 4.16 -6.83
N HIS A 70 4.44 3.29 -7.77
CA HIS A 70 4.34 3.57 -9.20
C HIS A 70 3.42 2.53 -9.83
N ALA A 71 2.29 2.98 -10.31
CA ALA A 71 1.23 2.15 -10.87
C ALA A 71 0.98 2.54 -12.33
N ASN A 72 1.35 1.66 -13.26
CA ASN A 72 1.01 1.86 -14.67
C ASN A 72 -0.50 1.88 -14.83
N ASP A 73 -1.02 2.85 -15.59
CA ASP A 73 -2.44 3.05 -15.77
C ASP A 73 -2.72 3.87 -17.03
N ILE A 74 -3.37 3.25 -17.98
CA ILE A 74 -3.70 3.90 -19.26
C ILE A 74 -5.03 4.67 -19.20
N SER A 75 -5.85 4.45 -18.17
CA SER A 75 -7.20 5.03 -18.07
C SER A 75 -7.68 5.16 -16.63
N ILE A 76 -7.30 6.24 -15.97
CA ILE A 76 -7.68 6.52 -14.57
C ILE A 76 -9.21 6.57 -14.42
N ASN A 77 -9.73 5.71 -13.56
CA ASN A 77 -11.12 5.66 -13.13
C ASN A 77 -11.21 5.90 -11.61
N ALA A 78 -11.33 7.17 -11.21
CA ALA A 78 -11.47 7.57 -9.82
C ALA A 78 -12.56 8.64 -9.71
N LYS A 79 -13.68 8.27 -9.10
CA LYS A 79 -14.91 9.08 -9.01
C LYS A 79 -15.25 9.48 -7.59
N ASN A 80 -14.93 8.61 -6.63
CA ASN A 80 -15.23 8.85 -5.22
C ASN A 80 -14.40 10.02 -4.68
N ARG A 81 -15.01 10.81 -3.83
CA ARG A 81 -14.42 12.05 -3.31
C ARG A 81 -14.55 12.10 -1.80
N GLY A 82 -13.65 12.89 -1.23
CA GLY A 82 -13.63 13.17 0.20
C GLY A 82 -12.89 12.12 1.01
N TYR A 83 -12.50 12.56 2.19
CA TYR A 83 -11.88 11.72 3.20
C TYR A 83 -12.87 10.64 3.68
N LYS A 84 -12.38 9.41 3.79
CA LYS A 84 -13.18 8.21 4.12
C LYS A 84 -14.30 7.88 3.12
N GLY A 85 -14.23 8.37 1.90
CA GLY A 85 -15.12 7.95 0.82
C GLY A 85 -14.88 6.51 0.38
N SER A 86 -15.75 5.97 -0.47
CA SER A 86 -15.70 4.59 -0.99
C SER A 86 -14.60 4.41 -2.05
N VAL A 87 -13.36 4.74 -1.72
CA VAL A 87 -12.23 4.76 -2.66
C VAL A 87 -11.86 3.38 -3.22
N TRP A 88 -12.23 2.30 -2.55
CA TRP A 88 -12.05 0.92 -3.02
C TRP A 88 -12.83 0.59 -4.32
N LEU A 89 -13.74 1.47 -4.76
CA LEU A 89 -14.47 1.39 -6.02
C LEU A 89 -13.77 2.14 -7.16
N ASP A 90 -12.61 2.70 -6.90
CA ASP A 90 -11.78 3.48 -7.83
C ASP A 90 -10.45 2.77 -8.13
N ASP A 91 -9.67 3.33 -9.05
CA ASP A 91 -8.26 2.99 -9.16
C ASP A 91 -7.55 3.46 -7.90
N VAL A 92 -7.14 2.51 -7.08
CA VAL A 92 -6.66 2.73 -5.72
C VAL A 92 -5.42 1.89 -5.44
N VAL A 93 -4.46 2.44 -4.72
CA VAL A 93 -3.36 1.71 -4.11
C VAL A 93 -3.55 1.64 -2.61
N GLU A 94 -3.26 0.49 -2.04
CA GLU A 94 -3.60 0.20 -0.65
C GLU A 94 -2.41 -0.39 0.10
N ILE A 95 -2.26 -0.01 1.36
CA ILE A 95 -1.37 -0.66 2.30
C ILE A 95 -2.13 -1.08 3.55
N PHE A 96 -1.95 -2.34 3.94
CA PHE A 96 -2.40 -2.86 5.22
C PHE A 96 -1.18 -3.19 6.08
N ILE A 97 -1.17 -2.71 7.31
CA ILE A 97 -0.05 -2.85 8.25
C ILE A 97 -0.55 -3.48 9.54
N ASP A 98 0.08 -4.56 9.95
CA ASP A 98 -0.09 -5.17 11.27
C ASP A 98 1.23 -5.04 12.05
N PRO A 99 1.35 -4.04 12.92
CA PRO A 99 2.57 -3.79 13.69
C PRO A 99 2.73 -4.73 14.88
N THR A 100 1.66 -5.40 15.29
CA THR A 100 1.61 -6.31 16.45
C THR A 100 0.96 -7.65 16.05
N PRO A 101 1.66 -8.50 15.27
CA PRO A 101 1.05 -9.69 14.64
C PRO A 101 0.33 -10.68 15.57
N LYS A 102 0.58 -10.61 16.87
CA LYS A 102 -0.12 -11.43 17.88
C LYS A 102 -1.55 -10.97 18.13
N ASP A 103 -1.83 -9.67 17.97
CA ASP A 103 -3.10 -9.05 18.36
C ASP A 103 -4.16 -9.13 17.26
N LYS A 104 -3.77 -9.61 16.07
CA LYS A 104 -4.65 -9.71 14.90
C LYS A 104 -5.34 -8.38 14.53
N LYS A 105 -4.75 -7.26 14.93
CA LYS A 105 -5.19 -5.90 14.61
C LYS A 105 -4.30 -5.31 13.52
N TYR A 106 -4.91 -4.71 12.51
CA TYR A 106 -4.20 -4.06 11.41
C TYR A 106 -4.81 -2.70 11.09
N PHE A 107 -4.03 -1.88 10.38
CA PHE A 107 -4.43 -0.57 9.89
C PHE A 107 -4.45 -0.59 8.37
N GLY A 108 -5.50 -0.03 7.78
CA GLY A 108 -5.66 0.12 6.34
C GLY A 108 -5.54 1.57 5.93
N PHE A 109 -4.86 1.79 4.81
CA PHE A 109 -4.75 3.08 4.11
C PHE A 109 -4.97 2.82 2.63
N GLU A 110 -6.05 3.37 2.08
CA GLU A 110 -6.46 3.22 0.70
C GLU A 110 -6.50 4.61 0.05
N LEU A 111 -5.68 4.84 -0.96
CA LEU A 111 -5.53 6.13 -1.63
C LEU A 111 -5.87 5.99 -3.10
N ASN A 112 -6.98 6.62 -3.52
CA ASN A 112 -7.36 6.58 -4.92
C ASN A 112 -6.48 7.49 -5.79
N ALA A 113 -6.50 7.27 -7.09
CA ALA A 113 -5.71 8.03 -8.05
C ALA A 113 -6.03 9.54 -8.11
N LYS A 114 -7.02 10.01 -7.35
CA LYS A 114 -7.37 11.45 -7.20
C LYS A 114 -6.94 12.03 -5.84
N GLY A 115 -6.24 11.25 -5.01
CA GLY A 115 -5.72 11.71 -3.73
C GLY A 115 -6.73 11.69 -2.59
N ASN A 116 -7.84 10.95 -2.70
CA ASN A 116 -8.78 10.78 -1.60
C ASN A 116 -8.39 9.56 -0.78
N LEU A 117 -8.25 9.75 0.53
CA LEU A 117 -7.80 8.74 1.48
C LEU A 117 -8.98 8.14 2.25
N LEU A 118 -9.00 6.82 2.36
CA LEU A 118 -9.71 6.07 3.37
C LEU A 118 -8.69 5.45 4.31
N ASP A 119 -8.81 5.72 5.60
CA ASP A 119 -8.03 5.08 6.65
C ASP A 119 -8.94 4.48 7.72
N TYR A 120 -8.52 3.39 8.31
CA TYR A 120 -9.24 2.67 9.36
C TYR A 120 -8.32 1.76 10.16
N SER A 121 -8.76 1.35 11.34
CA SER A 121 -8.23 0.16 12.00
C SER A 121 -9.20 -1.02 11.83
N ALA A 122 -8.69 -2.24 11.91
CA ALA A 122 -9.54 -3.42 11.84
C ALA A 122 -8.98 -4.56 12.68
N GLU A 123 -9.89 -5.40 13.22
CA GLU A 123 -9.54 -6.72 13.73
C GLU A 123 -9.79 -7.80 12.67
N TYR A 124 -8.95 -8.81 12.67
CA TYR A 124 -9.12 -9.94 11.78
C TYR A 124 -10.34 -10.78 12.22
N TYR A 125 -11.29 -11.15 11.36
CA TYR A 125 -11.35 -10.88 9.94
C TYR A 125 -12.38 -9.78 9.67
N ARG A 126 -11.93 -8.66 9.05
CA ARG A 126 -12.78 -7.58 8.47
C ARG A 126 -13.72 -6.88 9.47
N LYS A 127 -13.34 -6.81 10.75
CA LYS A 127 -14.08 -6.00 11.74
C LYS A 127 -13.53 -4.59 11.72
N PHE A 128 -14.06 -3.76 10.84
CA PHE A 128 -13.59 -2.40 10.60
C PHE A 128 -14.03 -1.43 11.67
N ASP A 129 -13.09 -0.62 12.17
CA ASP A 129 -13.35 0.59 12.94
C ASP A 129 -13.05 1.82 12.07
N ASN A 130 -14.08 2.33 11.42
CA ASN A 130 -14.01 3.52 10.56
C ASN A 130 -13.95 4.84 11.36
N LYS A 131 -14.10 4.81 12.70
CA LYS A 131 -13.93 5.97 13.56
C LYS A 131 -12.45 6.27 13.81
N TRP A 132 -11.60 5.22 13.79
CA TRP A 132 -10.16 5.42 13.87
C TRP A 132 -9.66 6.26 12.69
N SER A 133 -8.70 7.14 12.93
CA SER A 133 -8.10 8.00 11.90
C SER A 133 -6.62 8.24 12.16
N SER A 134 -5.92 8.67 11.12
CA SER A 134 -4.49 8.97 11.13
C SER A 134 -4.18 10.43 10.80
N PRO A 135 -4.48 11.38 11.70
CA PRO A 135 -4.43 12.83 11.42
C PRO A 135 -3.02 13.35 11.10
N ASN A 136 -1.97 12.64 11.51
CA ASN A 136 -0.58 13.01 11.21
C ASN A 136 -0.04 12.34 9.93
N THR A 137 -0.81 11.46 9.32
CA THR A 137 -0.47 10.83 8.03
C THR A 137 -0.69 11.83 6.89
N LYS A 138 0.23 11.84 5.91
CA LYS A 138 0.12 12.67 4.71
C LYS A 138 0.20 11.80 3.47
N THR A 139 -0.57 12.16 2.46
CA THR A 139 -0.58 11.49 1.16
C THR A 139 -0.57 12.47 0.02
N ALA A 140 -0.05 12.07 -1.13
CA ALA A 140 -0.14 12.83 -2.37
C ALA A 140 -0.15 11.90 -3.58
N VAL A 141 -0.73 12.36 -4.67
CA VAL A 141 -0.81 11.63 -5.95
C VAL A 141 -0.41 12.54 -7.09
N ASN A 142 0.35 12.00 -8.04
CA ASN A 142 0.68 12.63 -9.30
C ASN A 142 0.31 11.71 -10.46
N ILE A 143 -0.45 12.23 -11.44
CA ILE A 143 -0.92 11.47 -12.61
C ILE A 143 -0.15 11.90 -13.85
N THR A 144 0.42 10.93 -14.57
CA THR A 144 0.85 11.09 -15.95
C THR A 144 -0.17 10.43 -16.86
N LYS A 145 -1.06 11.25 -17.42
CA LYS A 145 -2.23 10.80 -18.19
C LYS A 145 -1.87 9.76 -19.25
N GLY A 146 -2.61 8.67 -19.28
CA GLY A 146 -2.45 7.59 -20.24
C GLY A 146 -1.19 6.72 -20.03
N LYS A 147 -0.48 6.87 -18.90
CA LYS A 147 0.75 6.12 -18.63
C LYS A 147 0.74 5.50 -17.24
N TYR A 148 0.64 6.31 -16.19
CA TYR A 148 0.73 5.86 -14.80
C TYR A 148 0.22 6.91 -13.83
N PHE A 149 0.01 6.52 -12.60
CA PHE A 149 0.01 7.43 -11.46
C PHE A 149 1.05 6.99 -10.42
N GLN A 150 1.54 7.96 -9.67
CA GLN A 150 2.39 7.75 -8.51
C GLN A 150 1.64 8.21 -7.27
N ALA A 151 1.81 7.50 -6.17
CA ALA A 151 1.20 7.82 -4.91
C ALA A 151 2.24 7.74 -3.79
N GLU A 152 2.23 8.72 -2.91
CA GLU A 152 3.10 8.76 -1.74
C GLU A 152 2.28 8.77 -0.47
N PHE A 153 2.77 8.04 0.52
CA PHE A 153 2.29 8.02 1.89
C PHE A 153 3.43 8.36 2.85
N LYS A 154 3.15 9.19 3.81
CA LYS A 154 3.95 9.43 5.00
C LYS A 154 3.11 9.06 6.21
N ILE A 155 3.18 7.78 6.64
CA ILE A 155 2.34 7.20 7.67
C ILE A 155 2.98 7.42 9.04
N SER A 156 2.25 8.05 9.96
CA SER A 156 2.73 8.39 11.28
C SER A 156 2.74 7.19 12.23
N PHE A 157 3.88 6.89 12.85
CA PHE A 157 3.97 5.89 13.91
C PHE A 157 3.20 6.31 15.17
N LYS A 158 3.07 7.61 15.42
CA LYS A 158 2.23 8.14 16.49
C LYS A 158 0.78 7.73 16.32
N ASP A 159 0.23 7.80 15.09
CA ASP A 159 -1.15 7.42 14.80
C ASP A 159 -1.35 5.91 14.93
N LEU A 160 -0.34 5.11 14.57
CA LEU A 160 -0.38 3.65 14.75
C LEU A 160 -0.22 3.23 16.22
N GLY A 161 0.30 4.11 17.09
CA GLY A 161 0.60 3.80 18.49
C GLY A 161 1.79 2.87 18.69
N VAL A 162 2.57 2.59 17.63
CA VAL A 162 3.71 1.66 17.67
C VAL A 162 4.88 2.22 16.88
N TYR A 163 6.05 2.28 17.54
CA TYR A 163 7.30 2.75 16.93
C TYR A 163 8.24 1.58 16.65
N PRO A 164 8.70 1.38 15.40
CA PRO A 164 9.62 0.31 15.09
C PRO A 164 11.02 0.62 15.60
N LYS A 165 11.76 -0.45 15.92
CA LYS A 165 13.20 -0.41 16.22
C LYS A 165 13.96 -1.16 15.15
N ASN A 166 15.29 -1.01 15.12
CA ASN A 166 16.12 -1.85 14.26
C ASN A 166 15.84 -3.34 14.54
N GLY A 167 15.47 -4.08 13.50
CA GLY A 167 15.09 -5.49 13.61
C GLY A 167 13.61 -5.74 13.87
N SER A 168 12.78 -4.72 14.11
CA SER A 168 11.31 -4.89 14.22
C SER A 168 10.74 -5.54 12.96
N LYS A 169 9.75 -6.41 13.15
CA LYS A 169 9.08 -7.12 12.06
C LYS A 169 7.57 -6.90 12.17
N TRP A 170 7.00 -6.25 11.18
CA TRP A 170 5.56 -6.07 11.04
C TRP A 170 5.03 -6.93 9.91
N ARG A 171 3.73 -7.19 9.90
CA ARG A 171 3.07 -7.77 8.74
C ARG A 171 2.60 -6.65 7.82
N MET A 172 2.65 -6.90 6.51
CA MET A 172 2.27 -5.91 5.50
C MET A 172 1.65 -6.60 4.29
N CYS A 173 0.59 -6.00 3.76
CA CYS A 173 0.08 -6.27 2.42
C CYS A 173 0.08 -4.98 1.62
N LEU A 174 0.58 -5.03 0.39
CA LEU A 174 0.49 -3.96 -0.60
C LEU A 174 -0.36 -4.46 -1.75
N CYS A 175 -1.36 -3.70 -2.14
CA CYS A 175 -2.31 -4.10 -3.18
C CYS A 175 -2.80 -2.92 -4.01
N ARG A 176 -3.51 -3.24 -5.09
CA ARG A 176 -4.12 -2.28 -6.00
C ARG A 176 -5.43 -2.84 -6.54
N CYS A 177 -6.44 -1.99 -6.61
CA CYS A 177 -7.58 -2.17 -7.49
C CYS A 177 -7.44 -1.26 -8.72
N ASP A 178 -7.78 -1.79 -9.89
CA ASP A 178 -7.70 -1.10 -11.18
C ASP A 178 -9.02 -1.36 -11.94
N TYR A 179 -9.82 -0.32 -12.09
CA TYR A 179 -11.14 -0.39 -12.72
C TYR A 179 -11.13 0.25 -14.10
N ASN A 180 -10.45 -0.35 -15.03
CA ASN A 180 -10.39 0.12 -16.40
C ASN A 180 -11.79 0.29 -17.00
N LYS A 181 -12.06 1.46 -17.62
CA LYS A 181 -13.34 1.78 -18.23
C LYS A 181 -13.80 0.69 -19.21
N GLY A 182 -15.00 0.14 -18.97
CA GLY A 182 -15.60 -0.90 -19.80
C GLY A 182 -14.96 -2.29 -19.67
N ARG A 183 -14.07 -2.51 -18.68
CA ARG A 183 -13.42 -3.80 -18.40
C ARG A 183 -13.72 -4.25 -16.99
N ARG A 184 -13.52 -5.55 -16.73
CA ARG A 184 -13.54 -6.10 -15.38
C ARG A 184 -12.42 -5.45 -14.56
N GLY A 185 -12.69 -5.14 -13.29
CA GLY A 185 -11.67 -4.68 -12.34
C GLY A 185 -10.56 -5.71 -12.18
N GLU A 186 -9.33 -5.23 -12.11
CA GLU A 186 -8.13 -6.02 -11.89
C GLU A 186 -7.64 -5.77 -10.46
N PHE A 187 -7.33 -6.87 -9.77
CA PHE A 187 -6.92 -6.84 -8.37
C PHE A 187 -5.55 -7.48 -8.25
N THR A 188 -4.58 -6.71 -7.76
CA THR A 188 -3.18 -7.15 -7.66
C THR A 188 -2.65 -6.97 -6.26
N LEU A 189 -1.69 -7.80 -5.87
CA LEU A 189 -1.07 -7.70 -4.56
C LEU A 189 0.38 -8.20 -4.57
N TRP A 190 1.15 -7.71 -3.61
CA TRP A 190 2.52 -8.15 -3.43
C TRP A 190 2.66 -9.61 -3.00
N THR A 191 1.80 -10.07 -2.08
CA THR A 191 1.84 -11.43 -1.53
C THR A 191 0.55 -12.17 -1.83
N PRO A 192 0.50 -13.03 -2.86
CA PRO A 192 -0.69 -13.85 -3.15
C PRO A 192 -1.14 -14.65 -1.94
N ASN A 193 -2.44 -14.73 -1.74
CA ASN A 193 -3.04 -15.32 -0.55
C ASN A 193 -3.79 -16.64 -0.80
N GLY A 194 -3.77 -17.14 -2.03
CA GLY A 194 -4.38 -18.40 -2.43
C GLY A 194 -5.91 -18.42 -2.46
N LYS A 195 -6.57 -17.26 -2.32
CA LYS A 195 -8.03 -17.18 -2.41
C LYS A 195 -8.50 -17.23 -3.86
N GLU A 196 -9.64 -17.87 -4.10
CA GLU A 196 -10.26 -17.95 -5.43
C GLU A 196 -10.88 -16.63 -5.89
N LYS A 197 -11.29 -15.79 -4.94
CA LYS A 197 -11.85 -14.44 -5.19
C LYS A 197 -10.96 -13.38 -4.56
N PRO A 198 -10.92 -12.15 -5.14
CA PRO A 198 -10.17 -11.05 -4.57
C PRO A 198 -10.56 -10.76 -3.12
N ASP A 199 -9.57 -10.85 -2.23
CA ASP A 199 -9.68 -10.49 -0.83
C ASP A 199 -8.29 -10.14 -0.29
N PHE A 200 -8.06 -8.89 0.01
CA PHE A 200 -6.77 -8.39 0.48
C PHE A 200 -6.56 -8.53 1.99
N HIS A 201 -7.63 -8.84 2.76
CA HIS A 201 -7.62 -8.83 4.23
C HIS A 201 -7.22 -10.17 4.87
N ILE A 202 -6.38 -10.94 4.21
CA ILE A 202 -5.93 -12.26 4.70
C ILE A 202 -4.62 -12.10 5.47
N LEU A 203 -4.68 -11.69 6.75
CA LEU A 203 -3.51 -11.46 7.62
C LEU A 203 -2.47 -12.58 7.58
N PRO A 204 -2.83 -13.88 7.62
CA PRO A 204 -1.85 -14.96 7.56
C PRO A 204 -0.99 -14.95 6.28
N ALA A 205 -1.48 -14.35 5.19
CA ALA A 205 -0.77 -14.24 3.92
C ALA A 205 0.05 -12.94 3.78
N PHE A 206 -0.07 -12.01 4.71
CA PHE A 206 0.74 -10.79 4.69
C PHE A 206 2.23 -11.12 4.73
N GLY A 207 3.03 -10.39 3.95
CA GLY A 207 4.48 -10.46 4.00
C GLY A 207 5.06 -9.79 5.24
N TRP A 208 6.37 -9.85 5.36
CA TRP A 208 7.10 -9.23 6.47
C TRP A 208 7.76 -7.92 6.02
N LEU A 209 7.48 -6.86 6.76
CA LEU A 209 8.21 -5.60 6.72
C LEU A 209 9.26 -5.63 7.84
N VAL A 210 10.54 -5.65 7.47
CA VAL A 210 11.65 -5.77 8.41
C VAL A 210 12.39 -4.44 8.47
N PHE A 211 12.35 -3.76 9.59
CA PHE A 211 12.99 -2.46 9.80
C PHE A 211 14.49 -2.62 10.06
N LYS A 212 15.31 -1.92 9.28
CA LYS A 212 16.78 -1.93 9.39
C LYS A 212 17.34 -0.50 9.35
N LYS A 213 18.35 -0.25 10.21
CA LYS A 213 19.19 0.95 10.14
C LYS A 213 20.15 0.87 8.98
#